data_a683ea303fe3a499e30dc9fb13e38f11
#
_entry.id   a683ea303fe3a499e30dc9fb13e38f11
#
_cell.length_a   1.000
_cell.length_b   1.000
_cell.length_c   1.000
_cell.angle_alpha   90.00
_cell.angle_beta   90.00
_cell.angle_gamma   90.00
#
_symmetry.space_group_name_H-M   'P 1'
#
loop_
_entity.id
_entity.type
_entity.pdbx_description
1 polymer ?
#
loop_
_entity_poly.entity_id
_entity_poly.type
_entity_poly.pdbx_seq_one_letter_code
_entity_poly.pdbx_strand_id
1 'polypeptide(L)'
;MAALCGAFTAAFGWLGWLVLAWAVCMALDWLSGSAAAASKGEWSSAAARAGIWHKAGMVVVVCVAALTDLVLCVAMQNLPGFDLDVDGVVLPVVLVWYIFTELGSIAENGAAMGAPVPGWLLSLLAEGKEKAGK
;
A
#
# COMPACT_ATOMS: atom_id res chain seq x y z
N MET A 1 5.91 5.85 23.88
CA MET A 1 5.90 5.99 22.42
C MET A 1 7.30 5.81 21.80
N ALA A 2 8.33 6.62 22.12
CA ALA A 2 9.66 6.52 21.53
C ALA A 2 10.32 5.13 21.68
N ALA A 3 10.20 4.48 22.85
CA ALA A 3 10.75 3.15 23.07
C ALA A 3 10.07 2.05 22.23
N LEU A 4 8.76 2.12 22.03
CA LEU A 4 8.03 1.17 21.18
C LEU A 4 8.41 1.36 19.70
N CYS A 5 8.50 2.60 19.23
CA CYS A 5 8.94 2.89 17.86
C CYS A 5 10.40 2.42 17.65
N GLY A 6 11.28 2.65 18.64
CA GLY A 6 12.67 2.19 18.58
C GLY A 6 12.78 0.67 18.53
N ALA A 7 12.02 -0.06 19.35
CA ALA A 7 12.00 -1.53 19.35
C ALA A 7 11.45 -2.08 18.02
N PHE A 8 10.38 -1.49 17.49
CA PHE A 8 9.81 -1.87 16.20
C PHE A 8 10.81 -1.64 15.06
N THR A 9 11.45 -0.46 15.02
CA THR A 9 12.46 -0.15 14.00
C THR A 9 13.65 -1.08 14.09
N ALA A 10 14.09 -1.44 15.31
CA ALA A 10 15.19 -2.39 15.50
C ALA A 10 14.83 -3.81 15.02
N ALA A 11 13.56 -4.22 15.15
CA ALA A 11 13.10 -5.55 14.74
C ALA A 11 12.82 -5.64 13.23
N PHE A 12 12.21 -4.62 12.63
CA PHE A 12 11.63 -4.67 11.28
C PHE A 12 12.21 -3.64 10.30
N GLY A 13 13.08 -2.75 10.77
CA GLY A 13 13.65 -1.68 9.96
C GLY A 13 12.61 -0.70 9.40
N TRP A 14 13.01 0.10 8.41
CA TRP A 14 12.14 1.05 7.72
C TRP A 14 11.06 0.37 6.87
N LEU A 15 11.35 -0.83 6.34
CA LEU A 15 10.39 -1.61 5.55
C LEU A 15 9.18 -2.04 6.39
N GLY A 16 9.38 -2.37 7.66
CA GLY A 16 8.28 -2.67 8.58
C GLY A 16 7.30 -1.51 8.73
N TRP A 17 7.79 -0.27 8.70
CA TRP A 17 6.93 0.92 8.71
C TRP A 17 6.10 1.08 7.44
N LEU A 18 6.66 0.74 6.26
CA LEU A 18 5.88 0.74 5.01
C LEU A 18 4.78 -0.32 5.04
N VAL A 19 5.09 -1.54 5.51
CA VAL A 19 4.09 -2.61 5.64
C VAL A 19 2.98 -2.20 6.62
N LEU A 20 3.34 -1.60 7.76
CA LEU A 20 2.35 -1.12 8.72
C LEU A 20 1.50 0.01 8.14
N ALA A 21 2.11 1.00 7.48
CA ALA A 21 1.39 2.09 6.83
C ALA A 21 0.42 1.57 5.77
N TRP A 22 0.86 0.63 4.93
CA TRP A 22 0.01 -0.02 3.94
C TRP A 22 -1.18 -0.75 4.58
N ALA A 23 -0.95 -1.54 5.62
CA ALA A 23 -2.03 -2.25 6.33
C ALA A 23 -3.06 -1.28 6.93
N VAL A 24 -2.60 -0.17 7.51
CA VAL A 24 -3.47 0.89 8.04
C VAL A 24 -4.26 1.55 6.89
N CYS A 25 -3.62 1.87 5.76
CA CYS A 25 -4.30 2.45 4.60
C CYS A 25 -5.38 1.50 4.06
N MET A 26 -5.10 0.20 3.92
CA MET A 26 -6.09 -0.80 3.50
C MET A 26 -7.32 -0.84 4.41
N ALA A 27 -7.11 -0.79 5.73
CA ALA A 27 -8.21 -0.77 6.70
C ALA A 27 -9.01 0.52 6.59
N LEU A 28 -8.35 1.68 6.52
CA LEU A 28 -8.99 2.98 6.39
C LEU A 28 -9.76 3.13 5.08
N ASP A 29 -9.21 2.65 3.96
CA ASP A 29 -9.92 2.68 2.67
C ASP A 29 -11.20 1.84 2.72
N TRP A 30 -11.13 0.62 3.23
CA TRP A 30 -12.32 -0.23 3.35
C TRP A 30 -13.38 0.38 4.28
N LEU A 31 -12.98 0.96 5.42
CA LEU A 31 -13.87 1.63 6.36
C LEU A 31 -14.48 2.90 5.75
N SER A 32 -13.66 3.77 5.16
CA SER A 32 -14.14 5.02 4.54
C SER A 32 -15.02 4.77 3.33
N GLY A 33 -14.69 3.78 2.49
CA GLY A 33 -15.52 3.37 1.35
C GLY A 33 -16.87 2.83 1.79
N SER A 34 -16.91 2.00 2.85
CA SER A 34 -18.14 1.50 3.44
C SER A 34 -18.99 2.64 4.03
N ALA A 35 -18.36 3.60 4.72
CA ALA A 35 -19.04 4.76 5.27
C ALA A 35 -19.58 5.68 4.16
N ALA A 36 -18.81 5.93 3.10
CA ALA A 36 -19.26 6.72 1.95
C ALA A 36 -20.46 6.09 1.24
N ALA A 37 -20.45 4.77 1.02
CA ALA A 37 -21.58 4.05 0.47
C ALA A 37 -22.83 4.10 1.38
N ALA A 38 -22.63 3.92 2.69
CA ALA A 38 -23.72 4.00 3.68
C ALA A 38 -24.34 5.40 3.72
N SER A 39 -23.54 6.46 3.63
CA SER A 39 -24.04 7.85 3.63
C SER A 39 -24.95 8.16 2.44
N LYS A 40 -24.80 7.42 1.34
CA LYS A 40 -25.62 7.53 0.11
C LYS A 40 -26.79 6.54 0.08
N GLY A 41 -26.91 5.65 1.08
CA GLY A 41 -27.90 4.56 1.07
C GLY A 41 -27.58 3.43 0.08
N GLU A 42 -26.36 3.37 -0.44
CA GLU A 42 -25.89 2.41 -1.46
C GLU A 42 -25.06 1.25 -0.87
N TRP A 43 -24.93 1.18 0.44
CA TRP A 43 -24.12 0.16 1.09
C TRP A 43 -24.68 -1.24 0.84
N SER A 44 -23.83 -2.17 0.46
CA SER A 44 -24.20 -3.58 0.33
C SER A 44 -23.12 -4.50 0.85
N SER A 45 -23.52 -5.62 1.46
CA SER A 45 -22.60 -6.65 1.94
C SER A 45 -21.81 -7.30 0.79
N ALA A 46 -22.36 -7.32 -0.43
CA ALA A 46 -21.67 -7.83 -1.62
C ALA A 46 -20.51 -6.92 -2.02
N ALA A 47 -20.72 -5.60 -2.06
CA ALA A 47 -19.66 -4.62 -2.34
C ALA A 47 -18.58 -4.62 -1.25
N ALA A 48 -18.97 -4.71 0.02
CA ALA A 48 -18.03 -4.79 1.13
C ALA A 48 -17.14 -6.05 1.03
N ARG A 49 -17.70 -7.21 0.68
CA ARG A 49 -16.92 -8.44 0.43
C ARG A 49 -16.01 -8.32 -0.78
N ALA A 50 -16.48 -7.70 -1.87
CA ALA A 50 -15.64 -7.48 -3.06
C ALA A 50 -14.40 -6.64 -2.71
N GLY A 51 -14.55 -5.60 -1.87
CA GLY A 51 -13.42 -4.82 -1.35
C GLY A 51 -12.41 -5.66 -0.56
N ILE A 52 -12.87 -6.61 0.25
CA ILE A 52 -11.98 -7.53 0.99
C ILE A 52 -11.21 -8.43 0.03
N TRP A 53 -11.87 -8.99 -1.00
CA TRP A 53 -11.20 -9.82 -2.00
C TRP A 53 -10.18 -9.04 -2.82
N HIS A 54 -10.46 -7.79 -3.15
CA HIS A 54 -9.49 -6.90 -3.80
C HIS A 54 -8.24 -6.73 -2.95
N LYS A 55 -8.41 -6.46 -1.66
CA LYS A 55 -7.28 -6.32 -0.71
C LYS A 55 -6.52 -7.62 -0.49
N ALA A 56 -7.21 -8.75 -0.49
CA ALA A 56 -6.55 -10.07 -0.47
C ALA A 56 -5.65 -10.27 -1.71
N GLY A 57 -6.10 -9.82 -2.89
CA GLY A 57 -5.29 -9.81 -4.10
C GLY A 57 -4.03 -8.94 -3.97
N MET A 58 -4.14 -7.76 -3.34
CA MET A 58 -2.99 -6.90 -3.07
C MET A 58 -1.96 -7.57 -2.15
N VAL A 59 -2.42 -8.31 -1.12
CA VAL A 59 -1.54 -9.11 -0.24
C VAL A 59 -0.76 -10.14 -1.05
N VAL A 60 -1.41 -10.84 -1.97
CA VAL A 60 -0.74 -11.81 -2.85
C VAL A 60 0.35 -11.14 -3.68
N VAL A 61 0.09 -9.97 -4.26
CA VAL A 61 1.10 -9.24 -5.06
C VAL A 61 2.28 -8.78 -4.18
N VAL A 62 2.03 -8.33 -2.95
CA VAL A 62 3.09 -7.98 -2.00
C VAL A 62 3.94 -9.20 -1.63
N CYS A 63 3.34 -10.38 -1.44
CA CYS A 63 4.07 -11.62 -1.25
C CYS A 63 4.92 -11.98 -2.47
N VAL A 64 4.40 -11.80 -3.69
CA VAL A 64 5.17 -12.01 -4.93
C VAL A 64 6.37 -11.06 -5.00
N ALA A 65 6.18 -9.77 -4.68
CA ALA A 65 7.26 -8.79 -4.65
C ALA A 65 8.37 -9.17 -3.64
N ALA A 66 7.98 -9.60 -2.43
CA ALA A 66 8.92 -10.07 -1.41
C ALA A 66 9.69 -11.32 -1.85
N LEU A 67 9.02 -12.28 -2.48
CA LEU A 67 9.65 -13.48 -3.03
C LEU A 67 10.57 -13.14 -4.20
N THR A 68 10.20 -12.15 -5.02
CA THR A 68 11.05 -11.67 -6.12
C THR A 68 12.35 -11.11 -5.58
N ASP A 69 12.31 -10.22 -4.59
CA ASP A 69 13.52 -9.68 -3.95
C ASP A 69 14.39 -10.81 -3.36
N LEU A 70 13.78 -11.79 -2.68
CA LEU A 70 14.51 -12.93 -2.14
C LEU A 70 15.19 -13.76 -3.24
N VAL A 71 14.48 -14.08 -4.31
CA VAL A 71 15.02 -14.87 -5.43
C VAL A 71 16.14 -14.12 -6.13
N LEU A 72 15.99 -12.82 -6.38
CA LEU A 72 17.02 -11.99 -6.99
C LEU A 72 18.27 -11.92 -6.11
N CYS A 73 18.11 -11.68 -4.81
CA CYS A 73 19.22 -11.68 -3.86
C CYS A 73 20.00 -13.01 -3.87
N VAL A 74 19.30 -14.17 -3.83
CA VAL A 74 19.94 -15.48 -3.88
C VAL A 74 20.61 -15.73 -5.24
N ALA A 75 19.97 -15.33 -6.33
CA ALA A 75 20.52 -15.51 -7.68
C ALA A 75 21.81 -14.68 -7.87
N MET A 76 21.81 -13.40 -7.47
CA MET A 76 22.99 -12.55 -7.57
C MET A 76 24.18 -13.05 -6.75
N GLN A 77 23.91 -13.68 -5.60
CA GLN A 77 24.97 -14.25 -4.74
C GLN A 77 25.56 -15.55 -5.28
N ASN A 78 24.83 -16.31 -6.09
CA ASN A 78 25.20 -17.69 -6.43
C ASN A 78 25.37 -17.97 -7.93
N LEU A 79 24.89 -17.11 -8.81
CA LEU A 79 24.99 -17.30 -10.26
C LEU A 79 26.02 -16.36 -10.88
N PRO A 80 27.16 -16.88 -11.42
CA PRO A 80 28.14 -16.05 -12.10
C PRO A 80 27.55 -15.30 -13.30
N GLY A 81 27.78 -13.99 -13.35
CA GLY A 81 27.28 -13.14 -14.44
C GLY A 81 25.80 -12.74 -14.34
N PHE A 82 25.11 -13.11 -13.26
CA PHE A 82 23.78 -12.63 -12.94
C PHE A 82 23.91 -11.41 -12.00
N ASP A 83 23.94 -10.23 -12.60
CA ASP A 83 24.06 -8.97 -11.87
C ASP A 83 22.94 -8.03 -12.33
N LEU A 84 22.04 -7.68 -11.40
CA LEU A 84 20.91 -6.79 -11.64
C LEU A 84 20.95 -5.66 -10.59
N ASP A 85 20.87 -4.43 -11.02
CA ASP A 85 20.86 -3.24 -10.14
C ASP A 85 19.46 -3.01 -9.51
N VAL A 86 18.89 -4.08 -8.93
CA VAL A 86 17.53 -4.07 -8.34
C VAL A 86 17.44 -4.77 -6.98
N ASP A 87 18.56 -4.85 -6.24
CA ASP A 87 18.59 -5.56 -4.96
C ASP A 87 17.67 -4.92 -3.91
N GLY A 88 16.68 -5.69 -3.44
CA GLY A 88 15.78 -5.30 -2.36
C GLY A 88 14.85 -4.12 -2.68
N VAL A 89 14.58 -3.83 -3.95
CA VAL A 89 13.83 -2.66 -4.40
C VAL A 89 12.39 -2.98 -4.78
N VAL A 90 12.09 -4.23 -5.16
CA VAL A 90 10.77 -4.60 -5.71
C VAL A 90 9.67 -4.45 -4.66
N LEU A 91 9.88 -5.01 -3.47
CA LEU A 91 8.90 -4.95 -2.38
C LEU A 91 8.63 -3.51 -1.92
N PRO A 92 9.64 -2.66 -1.62
CA PRO A 92 9.41 -1.28 -1.25
C PRO A 92 8.64 -0.49 -2.31
N VAL A 93 8.98 -0.65 -3.58
CA VAL A 93 8.31 0.06 -4.70
C VAL A 93 6.84 -0.36 -4.79
N VAL A 94 6.54 -1.65 -4.72
CA VAL A 94 5.16 -2.17 -4.73
C VAL A 94 4.37 -1.65 -3.53
N LEU A 95 4.95 -1.64 -2.32
CA LEU A 95 4.31 -1.11 -1.13
C LEU A 95 4.00 0.38 -1.26
N VAL A 96 4.95 1.19 -1.72
CA VAL A 96 4.76 2.63 -1.93
C VAL A 96 3.66 2.88 -2.96
N TRP A 97 3.66 2.14 -4.08
CA TRP A 97 2.62 2.26 -5.10
C TRP A 97 1.22 1.95 -4.53
N TYR A 98 1.09 0.88 -3.73
CA TYR A 98 -0.16 0.54 -3.08
C TYR A 98 -0.57 1.57 -2.03
N ILE A 99 0.36 2.08 -1.21
CA ILE A 99 0.08 3.13 -0.22
C ILE A 99 -0.52 4.36 -0.91
N PHE A 100 0.08 4.85 -2.00
CA PHE A 100 -0.46 6.00 -2.74
C PHE A 100 -1.81 5.69 -3.38
N THR A 101 -2.03 4.46 -3.83
CA THR A 101 -3.33 4.02 -4.36
C THR A 101 -4.40 4.06 -3.28
N GLU A 102 -4.14 3.49 -2.10
CA GLU A 102 -5.05 3.48 -0.96
C GLU A 102 -5.33 4.89 -0.43
N LEU A 103 -4.29 5.73 -0.30
CA LEU A 103 -4.45 7.13 0.13
C LEU A 103 -5.32 7.93 -0.84
N GLY A 104 -5.18 7.72 -2.15
CA GLY A 104 -6.05 8.31 -3.16
C GLY A 104 -7.51 7.91 -2.96
N SER A 105 -7.78 6.62 -2.80
CA SER A 105 -9.12 6.10 -2.55
C SER A 105 -9.73 6.64 -1.24
N ILE A 106 -8.94 6.73 -0.16
CA ILE A 106 -9.38 7.31 1.11
C ILE A 106 -9.78 8.78 0.94
N ALA A 107 -8.98 9.55 0.18
CA ALA A 107 -9.28 10.95 -0.10
C ALA A 107 -10.57 11.11 -0.94
N GLU A 108 -10.78 10.26 -1.95
CA GLU A 108 -12.00 10.20 -2.75
C GLU A 108 -13.22 9.82 -1.90
N ASN A 109 -13.08 8.84 -1.01
CA ASN A 109 -14.12 8.46 -0.07
C ASN A 109 -14.49 9.61 0.88
N GLY A 110 -13.48 10.36 1.38
CA GLY A 110 -13.68 11.57 2.17
C GLY A 110 -14.47 12.63 1.41
N ALA A 111 -14.10 12.90 0.16
CA ALA A 111 -14.84 13.83 -0.71
C ALA A 111 -16.28 13.35 -0.96
N ALA A 112 -16.48 12.05 -1.15
CA ALA A 112 -17.81 11.47 -1.35
C ALA A 112 -18.73 11.61 -0.11
N MET A 113 -18.15 11.73 1.08
CA MET A 113 -18.86 12.03 2.33
C MET A 113 -19.06 13.55 2.57
N GLY A 114 -18.58 14.41 1.65
CA GLY A 114 -18.73 15.86 1.72
C GLY A 114 -17.57 16.61 2.38
N ALA A 115 -16.46 15.94 2.70
CA ALA A 115 -15.27 16.60 3.22
C ALA A 115 -14.56 17.42 2.09
N PRO A 116 -14.14 18.66 2.36
CA PRO A 116 -13.34 19.40 1.40
C PRO A 116 -11.92 18.81 1.31
N VAL A 117 -11.59 18.19 0.18
CA VAL A 117 -10.25 17.65 -0.06
C VAL A 117 -9.45 18.68 -0.88
N PRO A 118 -8.30 19.17 -0.37
CA PRO A 118 -7.47 20.12 -1.10
C PRO A 118 -6.96 19.54 -2.43
N GLY A 119 -7.11 20.30 -3.54
CA GLY A 119 -6.69 19.82 -4.85
C GLY A 119 -5.19 19.50 -4.94
N TRP A 120 -4.33 20.24 -4.23
CA TRP A 120 -2.90 19.94 -4.19
C TRP A 120 -2.60 18.54 -3.58
N LEU A 121 -3.42 18.10 -2.60
CA LEU A 121 -3.26 16.77 -2.00
C LEU A 121 -3.56 15.67 -3.01
N LEU A 122 -4.66 15.80 -3.76
CA LEU A 122 -5.01 14.84 -4.82
C LEU A 122 -3.93 14.78 -5.90
N SER A 123 -3.39 15.94 -6.30
CA SER A 123 -2.29 15.99 -7.27
C SER A 123 -1.02 15.32 -6.76
N LEU A 124 -0.67 15.54 -5.49
CA LEU A 124 0.49 14.90 -4.85
C LEU A 124 0.35 13.36 -4.81
N LEU A 125 -0.83 12.87 -4.45
CA LEU A 125 -1.11 11.43 -4.37
C LEU A 125 -1.05 10.77 -5.77
N ALA A 126 -1.61 11.43 -6.78
CA ALA A 126 -1.55 10.97 -8.16
C ALA A 126 -0.10 10.92 -8.71
N GLU A 127 0.69 11.97 -8.44
CA GLU A 127 2.10 12.03 -8.84
C GLU A 127 2.93 10.96 -8.13
N GLY A 128 2.71 10.76 -6.82
CA GLY A 128 3.41 9.74 -6.03
C GLY A 128 3.13 8.33 -6.57
N LYS A 129 1.88 8.03 -6.90
CA LYS A 129 1.49 6.75 -7.53
C LYS A 129 2.17 6.57 -8.89
N GLU A 130 2.18 7.61 -9.74
CA GLU A 130 2.80 7.54 -11.06
C GLU A 130 4.32 7.30 -10.98
N LYS A 131 5.01 7.97 -10.06
CA LYS A 131 6.45 7.80 -9.86
C LYS A 131 6.82 6.43 -9.32
N ALA A 132 6.00 5.86 -8.44
CA ALA A 132 6.21 4.53 -7.89
C ALA A 132 5.86 3.40 -8.89
N GLY A 133 5.09 3.69 -9.95
CA GLY A 133 4.70 2.71 -10.97
C GLY A 133 5.59 2.69 -12.23
N LYS A 134 6.65 3.49 -12.25
CA LYS A 134 7.66 3.55 -13.34
C LYS A 134 8.97 2.92 -12.91
#